data_a8d3dbab68d19fef32de2f146a6ac57b
#
_entry.id   a8d3dbab68d19fef32de2f146a6ac57b
#
_cell.length_a   1.000
_cell.length_b   1.000
_cell.length_c   1.000
_cell.angle_alpha   90.00
_cell.angle_beta   90.00
_cell.angle_gamma   90.00
#
_symmetry.space_group_name_H-M   'P 1'
#
loop_
_entity.id
_entity.type
_entity.pdbx_description
1 polymer ?
#
loop_
_entity_poly.entity_id
_entity_poly.type
_entity_poly.pdbx_seq_one_letter_code
_entity_poly.pdbx_strand_id
1 'polypeptide(L)'
;MKLLRLFPLELGRLLHSRMTWLIVLLTVISPAVGLVLYKPAIASTMLSMYLANPALAGGAAGGILFGLLTVYELDRAGRSRVEVLTNAVVSPLAAALVRLPALLAAAGLALVLTMLVWLPISCGLIGSVFDGGDYVLAYLLFMGLALPLAILAASAAYQYTRRADLSLVLFAAFAALSLTVWADNWQLCWLNPCVWALSDDFSNFRLYRSVAYMRLTWLAALAGVWTLSWLCIRQYGKGLLGSLARSARRVCRPLIALLLLACSGAAYAAQPFFDNSNPDLTASRLFELEYAEGVTCSRRTAQVFPDTAAGTVEGRAAYQFQNTSGQGWTVCFGVDPGYDITSARANGAEISPVRTGYEESNMALWEIALPADSAVELVLEYGGFPRDWNIAETTQGSPEISGAYLCLENQNLMPYLLNVLPEGQGYPTTVELTVPGSMTVIPFGTSEAEVVETHGNGTATWRYEDDSAGGIVYAG
;
A
#
# COMPACT_ATOMS: atom_id res chain seq x y z
N MET A 1 -9.97 -9.54 -36.19
CA MET A 1 -9.59 -8.59 -37.24
C MET A 1 -10.46 -7.32 -37.32
N LYS A 2 -11.83 -7.37 -37.22
CA LYS A 2 -12.68 -6.16 -37.32
C LYS A 2 -12.45 -5.15 -36.17
N LEU A 3 -12.26 -5.60 -34.91
CA LEU A 3 -12.03 -4.72 -33.75
C LEU A 3 -10.72 -3.93 -33.85
N LEU A 4 -9.63 -4.57 -34.31
CA LEU A 4 -8.32 -3.93 -34.49
C LEU A 4 -8.36 -2.81 -35.56
N ARG A 5 -9.23 -2.92 -36.58
CA ARG A 5 -9.41 -1.87 -37.61
C ARG A 5 -10.27 -0.71 -37.13
N LEU A 6 -11.18 -0.96 -36.16
CA LEU A 6 -12.07 0.07 -35.61
C LEU A 6 -11.37 0.95 -34.57
N PHE A 7 -10.38 0.40 -33.85
CA PHE A 7 -9.67 1.13 -32.80
C PHE A 7 -8.98 2.41 -33.30
N PRO A 8 -8.14 2.40 -34.35
CA PRO A 8 -7.48 3.63 -34.84
C PRO A 8 -8.48 4.66 -35.34
N LEU A 9 -9.61 4.24 -35.91
CA LEU A 9 -10.68 5.15 -36.33
C LEU A 9 -11.34 5.85 -35.13
N GLU A 10 -11.64 5.10 -34.07
CA GLU A 10 -12.25 5.66 -32.88
C GLU A 10 -11.26 6.54 -32.10
N LEU A 11 -10.01 6.13 -31.98
CA LEU A 11 -8.95 6.93 -31.37
C LEU A 11 -8.70 8.21 -32.18
N GLY A 12 -8.57 8.11 -33.50
CA GLY A 12 -8.42 9.28 -34.39
C GLY A 12 -9.58 10.25 -34.21
N ARG A 13 -10.81 9.75 -34.20
CA ARG A 13 -12.02 10.56 -33.95
C ARG A 13 -11.96 11.28 -32.60
N LEU A 14 -11.57 10.54 -31.54
CA LEU A 14 -11.47 11.08 -30.19
C LEU A 14 -10.43 12.20 -30.13
N LEU A 15 -9.26 11.98 -30.72
CA LEU A 15 -8.18 12.97 -30.77
C LEU A 15 -8.47 14.20 -31.66
N HIS A 16 -9.43 14.12 -32.58
CA HIS A 16 -9.94 15.29 -33.32
C HIS A 16 -11.04 16.04 -32.60
N SER A 17 -11.52 15.56 -31.45
CA SER A 17 -12.54 16.20 -30.64
C SER A 17 -11.96 17.36 -29.82
N ARG A 18 -12.54 18.56 -29.94
CA ARG A 18 -12.16 19.72 -29.13
C ARG A 18 -12.39 19.47 -27.63
N MET A 19 -13.43 18.72 -27.28
CA MET A 19 -13.71 18.36 -25.89
C MET A 19 -12.62 17.48 -25.28
N THR A 20 -12.10 16.55 -26.05
CA THR A 20 -10.98 15.69 -25.60
C THR A 20 -9.75 16.53 -25.26
N TRP A 21 -9.35 17.45 -26.13
CA TRP A 21 -8.21 18.33 -25.89
C TRP A 21 -8.43 19.30 -24.73
N LEU A 22 -9.65 19.80 -24.55
CA LEU A 22 -9.99 20.59 -23.38
C LEU A 22 -9.78 19.79 -22.08
N ILE A 23 -10.27 18.55 -22.04
CA ILE A 23 -10.10 17.66 -20.88
C ILE A 23 -8.62 17.31 -20.66
N VAL A 24 -7.88 16.98 -21.73
CA VAL A 24 -6.44 16.74 -21.64
C VAL A 24 -5.70 17.95 -21.07
N LEU A 25 -5.99 19.16 -21.56
CA LEU A 25 -5.36 20.38 -21.09
C LEU A 25 -5.68 20.65 -19.61
N LEU A 26 -6.96 20.52 -19.21
CA LEU A 26 -7.37 20.70 -17.81
C LEU A 26 -6.70 19.65 -16.90
N THR A 27 -6.55 18.43 -17.40
CA THR A 27 -5.86 17.35 -16.66
C THR A 27 -4.36 17.65 -16.51
N VAL A 28 -3.69 18.19 -17.53
CA VAL A 28 -2.28 18.61 -17.46
C VAL A 28 -2.08 19.74 -16.46
N ILE A 29 -3.02 20.65 -16.33
CA ILE A 29 -2.93 21.78 -15.40
C ILE A 29 -3.33 21.38 -13.98
N SER A 30 -4.15 20.34 -13.80
CA SER A 30 -4.76 19.98 -12.52
C SER A 30 -3.77 19.73 -11.36
N PRO A 31 -2.53 19.27 -11.54
CA PRO A 31 -1.55 19.17 -10.44
C PRO A 31 -1.27 20.53 -9.75
N ALA A 32 -1.47 21.68 -10.44
CA ALA A 32 -1.34 23.00 -9.83
C ALA A 32 -2.29 23.20 -8.63
N VAL A 33 -3.45 22.55 -8.65
CA VAL A 33 -4.40 22.57 -7.54
C VAL A 33 -3.80 21.98 -6.27
N GLY A 34 -2.92 20.98 -6.40
CA GLY A 34 -2.20 20.34 -5.30
C GLY A 34 -1.19 21.26 -4.60
N LEU A 35 -0.68 22.26 -5.29
CA LEU A 35 0.22 23.23 -4.68
C LEU A 35 -0.49 24.23 -3.77
N VAL A 36 -1.78 24.52 -4.04
CA VAL A 36 -2.49 25.67 -3.41
C VAL A 36 -3.71 25.22 -2.62
N LEU A 37 -4.61 24.43 -3.21
CA LEU A 37 -5.97 24.22 -2.70
C LEU A 37 -6.22 22.82 -2.11
N TYR A 38 -5.67 21.79 -2.72
CA TYR A 38 -5.95 20.41 -2.34
C TYR A 38 -4.67 19.68 -1.96
N LYS A 39 -4.40 19.61 -0.67
CA LYS A 39 -3.18 19.06 -0.07
C LYS A 39 -3.52 17.92 0.88
N PRO A 40 -3.88 16.74 0.39
CA PRO A 40 -4.20 15.60 1.24
C PRO A 40 -2.98 15.08 2.00
N ALA A 41 -1.78 15.14 1.42
CA ALA A 41 -0.56 14.81 2.13
C ALA A 41 -0.08 15.97 3.00
N ILE A 42 0.43 15.66 4.20
CA ILE A 42 0.97 16.64 5.14
C ILE A 42 2.17 17.34 4.47
N ALA A 43 2.15 18.66 4.48
CA ALA A 43 3.19 19.48 3.83
C ALA A 43 4.44 19.64 4.74
N SER A 44 4.93 18.56 5.32
CA SER A 44 6.13 18.56 6.18
C SER A 44 7.41 18.30 5.41
N THR A 45 7.33 17.65 4.24
CA THR A 45 8.46 17.25 3.41
C THR A 45 8.36 17.86 2.02
N MET A 46 9.50 17.98 1.32
CA MET A 46 9.54 18.50 -0.06
C MET A 46 8.79 17.55 -1.02
N LEU A 47 8.98 16.24 -0.86
CA LEU A 47 8.29 15.23 -1.68
C LEU A 47 6.78 15.24 -1.45
N SER A 48 6.30 15.39 -0.21
CA SER A 48 4.86 15.53 0.05
C SER A 48 4.29 16.79 -0.60
N MET A 49 4.98 17.93 -0.45
CA MET A 49 4.49 19.24 -0.89
C MET A 49 4.50 19.36 -2.42
N TYR A 50 5.58 18.95 -3.08
CA TYR A 50 5.83 19.28 -4.50
C TYR A 50 5.76 18.07 -5.43
N LEU A 51 5.57 16.84 -4.90
CA LEU A 51 5.39 15.63 -5.69
C LEU A 51 4.05 14.96 -5.37
N ALA A 52 3.82 14.54 -4.10
CA ALA A 52 2.60 13.79 -3.75
C ALA A 52 1.34 14.62 -3.97
N ASN A 53 1.25 15.82 -3.37
CA ASN A 53 0.05 16.67 -3.50
C ASN A 53 -0.29 17.04 -4.95
N PRO A 54 0.65 17.46 -5.82
CA PRO A 54 0.38 17.65 -7.23
C PRO A 54 -0.12 16.40 -7.95
N ALA A 55 0.52 15.22 -7.71
CA ALA A 55 0.12 13.98 -8.36
C ALA A 55 -1.25 13.49 -7.88
N LEU A 56 -1.58 13.61 -6.58
CA LEU A 56 -2.88 13.29 -5.99
C LEU A 56 -3.99 14.21 -6.54
N ALA A 57 -3.75 15.52 -6.55
CA ALA A 57 -4.70 16.49 -7.12
C ALA A 57 -4.93 16.23 -8.61
N GLY A 58 -3.85 15.95 -9.36
CA GLY A 58 -3.92 15.54 -10.76
C GLY A 58 -4.74 14.27 -10.97
N GLY A 59 -4.58 13.29 -10.08
CA GLY A 59 -5.32 12.03 -10.09
C GLY A 59 -6.82 12.22 -9.82
N ALA A 60 -7.15 12.96 -8.77
CA ALA A 60 -8.54 13.23 -8.40
C ALA A 60 -9.27 14.06 -9.47
N ALA A 61 -8.70 15.22 -9.84
CA ALA A 61 -9.29 16.09 -10.85
C ALA A 61 -9.30 15.45 -12.24
N GLY A 62 -8.19 14.87 -12.68
CA GLY A 62 -8.09 14.16 -13.95
C GLY A 62 -9.06 12.98 -14.02
N GLY A 63 -9.19 12.19 -12.96
CA GLY A 63 -10.16 11.10 -12.86
C GLY A 63 -11.59 11.58 -13.05
N ILE A 64 -11.99 12.68 -12.35
CA ILE A 64 -13.32 13.28 -12.52
C ILE A 64 -13.52 13.75 -13.96
N LEU A 65 -12.55 14.49 -14.53
CA LEU A 65 -12.63 15.02 -15.89
C LEU A 65 -12.75 13.91 -16.94
N PHE A 66 -11.95 12.84 -16.84
CA PHE A 66 -12.04 11.68 -17.74
C PHE A 66 -13.31 10.86 -17.52
N GLY A 67 -13.84 10.77 -16.31
CA GLY A 67 -15.16 10.19 -16.04
C GLY A 67 -16.28 10.96 -16.76
N LEU A 68 -16.26 12.30 -16.69
CA LEU A 68 -17.21 13.18 -17.41
C LEU A 68 -17.06 13.03 -18.94
N LEU A 69 -15.83 13.03 -19.46
CA LEU A 69 -15.57 12.79 -20.89
C LEU A 69 -16.11 11.42 -21.34
N THR A 70 -15.93 10.40 -20.50
CA THR A 70 -16.41 9.05 -20.78
C THR A 70 -17.92 9.00 -20.97
N VAL A 71 -18.69 9.57 -20.03
CA VAL A 71 -20.16 9.64 -20.17
C VAL A 71 -20.56 10.45 -21.39
N TYR A 72 -19.89 11.60 -21.63
CA TYR A 72 -20.14 12.47 -22.78
C TYR A 72 -19.93 11.73 -24.11
N GLU A 73 -18.84 10.96 -24.28
CA GLU A 73 -18.52 10.24 -25.49
C GLU A 73 -19.40 8.99 -25.69
N LEU A 74 -19.76 8.30 -24.62
CA LEU A 74 -20.66 7.15 -24.70
C LEU A 74 -22.09 7.55 -25.06
N ASP A 75 -22.59 8.71 -24.58
CA ASP A 75 -23.93 9.21 -24.87
C ASP A 75 -24.04 9.87 -26.25
N ARG A 76 -22.94 10.11 -26.91
CA ARG A 76 -22.89 10.83 -28.19
C ARG A 76 -23.78 10.23 -29.27
N ALA A 77 -23.79 8.88 -29.42
CA ALA A 77 -24.58 8.21 -30.43
C ALA A 77 -26.08 8.40 -30.21
N GLY A 78 -26.52 8.42 -28.93
CA GLY A 78 -27.89 8.72 -28.54
C GLY A 78 -28.27 10.17 -28.85
N ARG A 79 -27.43 11.13 -28.46
CA ARG A 79 -27.63 12.56 -28.71
C ARG A 79 -27.70 12.93 -30.21
N SER A 80 -26.85 12.28 -31.02
CA SER A 80 -26.81 12.47 -32.46
C SER A 80 -27.88 11.70 -33.21
N ARG A 81 -28.71 10.92 -32.53
CA ARG A 81 -29.77 10.05 -33.09
C ARG A 81 -29.26 9.05 -34.17
N VAL A 82 -27.96 8.73 -34.17
CA VAL A 82 -27.33 7.79 -35.10
C VAL A 82 -27.14 6.39 -34.54
N GLU A 83 -27.69 6.11 -33.35
CA GLU A 83 -27.49 4.84 -32.64
C GLU A 83 -27.96 3.64 -33.48
N VAL A 84 -29.09 3.76 -34.20
CA VAL A 84 -29.65 2.71 -35.04
C VAL A 84 -28.68 2.39 -36.20
N LEU A 85 -28.16 3.43 -36.85
CA LEU A 85 -27.20 3.27 -37.95
C LEU A 85 -25.88 2.67 -37.48
N THR A 86 -25.38 3.12 -36.33
CA THR A 86 -24.15 2.60 -35.74
C THR A 86 -24.32 1.13 -35.35
N ASN A 87 -25.45 0.75 -34.76
CA ASN A 87 -25.75 -0.62 -34.35
C ASN A 87 -25.99 -1.58 -35.54
N ALA A 88 -26.35 -1.05 -36.72
CA ALA A 88 -26.46 -1.84 -37.93
C ALA A 88 -25.08 -2.27 -38.49
N VAL A 89 -24.05 -1.44 -38.27
CA VAL A 89 -22.68 -1.69 -38.77
C VAL A 89 -21.79 -2.38 -37.75
N VAL A 90 -21.89 -1.94 -36.46
CA VAL A 90 -21.06 -2.43 -35.36
C VAL A 90 -21.96 -2.86 -34.20
N SER A 91 -21.74 -4.06 -33.67
CA SER A 91 -22.50 -4.50 -32.50
C SER A 91 -22.23 -3.59 -31.29
N PRO A 92 -23.22 -3.32 -30.43
CA PRO A 92 -23.04 -2.46 -29.25
C PRO A 92 -21.89 -2.88 -28.34
N LEU A 93 -21.66 -4.19 -28.18
CA LEU A 93 -20.53 -4.71 -27.42
C LEU A 93 -19.20 -4.41 -28.11
N ALA A 94 -19.10 -4.58 -29.43
CA ALA A 94 -17.90 -4.27 -30.18
C ALA A 94 -17.56 -2.76 -30.10
N ALA A 95 -18.57 -1.90 -30.14
CA ALA A 95 -18.41 -0.46 -29.96
C ALA A 95 -17.87 -0.13 -28.54
N ALA A 96 -18.42 -0.78 -27.48
CA ALA A 96 -17.92 -0.60 -26.12
C ALA A 96 -16.46 -1.07 -25.96
N LEU A 97 -16.12 -2.24 -26.54
CA LEU A 97 -14.76 -2.81 -26.52
C LEU A 97 -13.72 -1.98 -27.29
N VAL A 98 -14.14 -1.13 -28.21
CA VAL A 98 -13.24 -0.23 -28.97
C VAL A 98 -13.13 1.15 -28.31
N ARG A 99 -14.24 1.67 -27.77
CA ARG A 99 -14.27 3.00 -27.15
C ARG A 99 -13.49 3.06 -25.85
N LEU A 100 -13.57 2.01 -25.02
CA LEU A 100 -12.83 1.97 -23.76
C LEU A 100 -11.31 2.08 -23.97
N PRO A 101 -10.64 1.25 -24.81
CA PRO A 101 -9.21 1.42 -25.08
C PRO A 101 -8.85 2.78 -25.70
N ALA A 102 -9.74 3.37 -26.51
CA ALA A 102 -9.50 4.69 -27.07
C ALA A 102 -9.50 5.78 -25.97
N LEU A 103 -10.42 5.71 -25.00
CA LEU A 103 -10.45 6.59 -23.83
C LEU A 103 -9.22 6.39 -22.93
N LEU A 104 -8.83 5.12 -22.70
CA LEU A 104 -7.62 4.80 -21.95
C LEU A 104 -6.35 5.32 -22.64
N ALA A 105 -6.26 5.24 -23.96
CA ALA A 105 -5.14 5.80 -24.71
C ALA A 105 -5.09 7.34 -24.62
N ALA A 106 -6.26 8.02 -24.66
CA ALA A 106 -6.32 9.46 -24.43
C ALA A 106 -5.92 9.85 -22.99
N ALA A 107 -6.31 9.05 -22.00
CA ALA A 107 -5.89 9.24 -20.61
C ALA A 107 -4.38 9.02 -20.44
N GLY A 108 -3.81 7.98 -21.08
CA GLY A 108 -2.37 7.75 -21.11
C GLY A 108 -1.60 8.91 -21.75
N LEU A 109 -2.12 9.48 -22.84
CA LEU A 109 -1.54 10.67 -23.44
C LEU A 109 -1.58 11.87 -22.47
N ALA A 110 -2.70 12.09 -21.77
CA ALA A 110 -2.80 13.15 -20.78
C ALA A 110 -1.79 12.97 -19.64
N LEU A 111 -1.62 11.74 -19.13
CA LEU A 111 -0.63 11.43 -18.10
C LEU A 111 0.79 11.74 -18.58
N VAL A 112 1.18 11.26 -19.75
CA VAL A 112 2.53 11.51 -20.33
C VAL A 112 2.78 13.01 -20.49
N LEU A 113 1.81 13.75 -21.04
CA LEU A 113 1.94 15.21 -21.15
C LEU A 113 2.04 15.89 -19.79
N THR A 114 1.27 15.44 -18.80
CA THR A 114 1.35 15.96 -17.42
C THR A 114 2.75 15.73 -16.86
N MET A 115 3.27 14.51 -16.93
CA MET A 115 4.62 14.19 -16.43
C MET A 115 5.68 15.04 -17.13
N LEU A 116 5.61 15.23 -18.46
CA LEU A 116 6.58 16.05 -19.20
C LEU A 116 6.54 17.53 -18.79
N VAL A 117 5.35 18.08 -18.55
CA VAL A 117 5.18 19.49 -18.15
C VAL A 117 5.62 19.70 -16.70
N TRP A 118 5.31 18.75 -15.82
CA TRP A 118 5.58 18.89 -14.38
C TRP A 118 6.98 18.45 -13.97
N LEU A 119 7.69 17.67 -14.79
CA LEU A 119 9.06 17.22 -14.49
C LEU A 119 10.01 18.39 -14.15
N PRO A 120 10.17 19.42 -15.00
CA PRO A 120 11.07 20.53 -14.68
C PRO A 120 10.59 21.34 -13.46
N ILE A 121 9.29 21.45 -13.24
CA ILE A 121 8.71 22.16 -12.11
C ILE A 121 9.02 21.44 -10.81
N SER A 122 8.74 20.13 -10.74
CA SER A 122 9.01 19.30 -9.56
C SER A 122 10.51 19.23 -9.26
N CYS A 123 11.34 19.01 -10.28
CA CYS A 123 12.79 19.01 -10.13
C CYS A 123 13.33 20.33 -9.55
N GLY A 124 12.81 21.46 -10.04
CA GLY A 124 13.23 22.80 -9.56
C GLY A 124 12.75 23.12 -8.16
N LEU A 125 11.59 22.64 -7.74
CA LEU A 125 10.99 22.90 -6.42
C LEU A 125 11.53 21.96 -5.33
N ILE A 126 11.76 20.69 -5.65
CA ILE A 126 12.26 19.66 -4.72
C ILE A 126 13.79 19.81 -4.53
N GLY A 127 14.50 20.20 -5.57
CA GLY A 127 15.94 20.45 -5.49
C GLY A 127 16.77 19.17 -5.30
N SER A 128 17.63 19.14 -4.27
CA SER A 128 18.60 18.05 -4.04
C SER A 128 17.97 16.71 -3.65
N VAL A 129 16.75 16.73 -3.16
CA VAL A 129 16.01 15.51 -2.73
C VAL A 129 15.24 14.87 -3.90
N PHE A 130 15.26 15.49 -5.10
CA PHE A 130 14.54 14.99 -6.26
C PHE A 130 15.10 13.63 -6.74
N ASP A 131 14.25 12.59 -6.70
CA ASP A 131 14.51 11.30 -7.34
C ASP A 131 13.57 11.08 -8.53
N GLY A 132 14.16 10.67 -9.67
CA GLY A 132 13.40 10.40 -10.89
C GLY A 132 12.53 9.14 -10.80
N GLY A 133 12.93 8.15 -10.00
CA GLY A 133 12.16 6.93 -9.71
C GLY A 133 10.90 7.26 -8.93
N ASP A 134 11.03 7.99 -7.83
CA ASP A 134 9.91 8.46 -7.02
C ASP A 134 8.95 9.34 -7.83
N TYR A 135 9.48 10.22 -8.67
CA TYR A 135 8.67 11.04 -9.56
C TYR A 135 7.79 10.19 -10.48
N VAL A 136 8.37 9.22 -11.16
CA VAL A 136 7.64 8.33 -12.08
C VAL A 136 6.61 7.48 -11.32
N LEU A 137 7.00 6.89 -10.19
CA LEU A 137 6.12 6.06 -9.37
C LEU A 137 4.94 6.86 -8.82
N ALA A 138 5.17 8.04 -8.25
CA ALA A 138 4.12 8.91 -7.72
C ALA A 138 3.09 9.27 -8.81
N TYR A 139 3.54 9.77 -9.98
CA TYR A 139 2.61 10.09 -11.05
C TYR A 139 1.89 8.88 -11.63
N LEU A 140 2.55 7.72 -11.78
CA LEU A 140 1.91 6.49 -12.25
C LEU A 140 0.87 5.97 -11.25
N LEU A 141 1.21 5.92 -9.97
CA LEU A 141 0.35 5.31 -8.95
C LEU A 141 -0.77 6.26 -8.48
N PHE A 142 -0.46 7.54 -8.26
CA PHE A 142 -1.44 8.49 -7.72
C PHE A 142 -2.35 9.02 -8.81
N MET A 143 -1.81 9.39 -9.99
CA MET A 143 -2.58 9.92 -11.09
C MET A 143 -2.86 8.87 -12.18
N GLY A 144 -1.85 8.14 -12.64
CA GLY A 144 -1.94 7.27 -13.80
C GLY A 144 -2.99 6.16 -13.67
N LEU A 145 -3.13 5.56 -12.49
CA LEU A 145 -4.15 4.55 -12.22
C LEU A 145 -5.52 5.14 -11.85
N ALA A 146 -5.61 6.39 -11.38
CA ALA A 146 -6.88 7.05 -11.11
C ALA A 146 -7.73 7.25 -12.38
N LEU A 147 -7.07 7.61 -13.50
CA LEU A 147 -7.75 7.85 -14.76
C LEU A 147 -8.48 6.60 -15.32
N PRO A 148 -7.84 5.42 -15.46
CA PRO A 148 -8.55 4.22 -15.92
C PRO A 148 -9.63 3.75 -14.95
N LEU A 149 -9.44 3.89 -13.63
CA LEU A 149 -10.47 3.56 -12.66
C LEU A 149 -11.73 4.42 -12.87
N ALA A 150 -11.56 5.73 -13.04
CA ALA A 150 -12.67 6.65 -13.30
C ALA A 150 -13.37 6.37 -14.64
N ILE A 151 -12.61 6.05 -15.69
CA ILE A 151 -13.16 5.66 -17.00
C ILE A 151 -13.99 4.37 -16.90
N LEU A 152 -13.50 3.37 -16.17
CA LEU A 152 -14.22 2.11 -15.96
C LEU A 152 -15.50 2.32 -15.15
N ALA A 153 -15.45 3.09 -14.06
CA ALA A 153 -16.60 3.41 -13.23
C ALA A 153 -17.69 4.17 -14.02
N ALA A 154 -17.30 5.23 -14.73
CA ALA A 154 -18.20 6.02 -15.56
C ALA A 154 -18.79 5.22 -16.72
N SER A 155 -17.96 4.37 -17.37
CA SER A 155 -18.41 3.48 -18.45
C SER A 155 -19.44 2.45 -17.95
N ALA A 156 -19.20 1.84 -16.78
CA ALA A 156 -20.13 0.91 -16.17
C ALA A 156 -21.45 1.62 -15.82
N ALA A 157 -21.39 2.77 -15.15
CA ALA A 157 -22.57 3.56 -14.81
C ALA A 157 -23.42 3.89 -16.04
N TYR A 158 -22.78 4.30 -17.15
CA TYR A 158 -23.50 4.58 -18.39
C TYR A 158 -24.10 3.31 -19.03
N GLN A 159 -23.42 2.19 -19.00
CA GLN A 159 -23.95 0.95 -19.59
C GLN A 159 -25.16 0.41 -18.81
N TYR A 160 -25.20 0.59 -17.49
CA TYR A 160 -26.38 0.22 -16.67
C TYR A 160 -27.57 1.13 -16.93
N THR A 161 -27.35 2.43 -16.93
CA THR A 161 -28.44 3.42 -16.95
C THR A 161 -28.92 3.78 -18.36
N ARG A 162 -28.00 3.85 -19.32
CA ARG A 162 -28.22 4.39 -20.68
C ARG A 162 -28.76 5.81 -20.70
N ARG A 163 -28.50 6.56 -19.64
CA ARG A 163 -28.92 7.95 -19.47
C ARG A 163 -27.74 8.74 -18.94
N ALA A 164 -27.37 9.82 -19.64
CA ALA A 164 -26.21 10.64 -19.27
C ALA A 164 -26.37 11.27 -17.90
N ASP A 165 -27.56 11.84 -17.63
CA ASP A 165 -27.90 12.49 -16.35
C ASP A 165 -27.70 11.54 -15.16
N LEU A 166 -28.31 10.38 -15.19
CA LEU A 166 -28.22 9.38 -14.12
C LEU A 166 -26.81 8.80 -13.99
N SER A 167 -26.12 8.59 -15.09
CA SER A 167 -24.73 8.09 -15.09
C SER A 167 -23.80 9.09 -14.42
N LEU A 168 -23.97 10.38 -14.68
CA LEU A 168 -23.18 11.45 -14.07
C LEU A 168 -23.43 11.53 -12.56
N VAL A 169 -24.70 11.43 -12.13
CA VAL A 169 -25.05 11.42 -10.70
C VAL A 169 -24.43 10.21 -9.99
N LEU A 170 -24.55 9.00 -10.56
CA LEU A 170 -23.96 7.79 -9.97
C LEU A 170 -22.44 7.87 -9.90
N PHE A 171 -21.78 8.32 -10.98
CA PHE A 171 -20.34 8.50 -10.99
C PHE A 171 -19.89 9.57 -9.98
N ALA A 172 -20.56 10.71 -9.93
CA ALA A 172 -20.26 11.80 -8.99
C ALA A 172 -20.44 11.35 -7.53
N ALA A 173 -21.52 10.61 -7.22
CA ALA A 173 -21.72 10.06 -5.89
C ALA A 173 -20.62 9.06 -5.50
N PHE A 174 -20.22 8.17 -6.42
CA PHE A 174 -19.16 7.20 -6.19
C PHE A 174 -17.78 7.87 -6.03
N ALA A 175 -17.50 8.93 -6.80
CA ALA A 175 -16.28 9.73 -6.64
C ALA A 175 -16.30 10.51 -5.32
N ALA A 176 -17.43 11.11 -4.96
CA ALA A 176 -17.57 11.83 -3.70
C ALA A 176 -17.37 10.92 -2.49
N LEU A 177 -17.89 9.69 -2.49
CA LEU A 177 -17.64 8.72 -1.42
C LEU A 177 -16.14 8.47 -1.22
N SER A 178 -15.37 8.34 -2.31
CA SER A 178 -13.93 8.14 -2.25
C SER A 178 -13.16 9.33 -1.69
N LEU A 179 -13.67 10.56 -1.94
CA LEU A 179 -12.98 11.80 -1.53
C LEU A 179 -13.44 12.32 -0.16
N THR A 180 -14.46 11.71 0.44
CA THR A 180 -15.04 12.16 1.72
C THR A 180 -15.13 11.02 2.73
N VAL A 181 -16.13 10.14 2.59
CA VAL A 181 -16.43 9.08 3.58
C VAL A 181 -15.34 8.02 3.65
N TRP A 182 -14.68 7.74 2.54
CA TRP A 182 -13.62 6.72 2.43
C TRP A 182 -12.22 7.34 2.34
N ALA A 183 -12.09 8.65 2.55
CA ALA A 183 -10.81 9.35 2.36
C ALA A 183 -9.69 8.78 3.25
N ASP A 184 -10.01 8.43 4.49
CA ASP A 184 -9.07 7.90 5.48
C ASP A 184 -8.97 6.37 5.47
N ASN A 185 -9.73 5.70 4.62
CA ASN A 185 -9.64 4.24 4.46
C ASN A 185 -8.79 3.88 3.25
N TRP A 186 -7.57 3.42 3.49
CA TRP A 186 -6.60 3.14 2.44
C TRP A 186 -7.06 2.11 1.40
N GLN A 187 -7.96 1.19 1.78
CA GLN A 187 -8.52 0.18 0.85
C GLN A 187 -9.66 0.72 0.01
N LEU A 188 -10.45 1.68 0.51
CA LEU A 188 -11.68 2.15 -0.12
C LEU A 188 -11.51 3.46 -0.89
N CYS A 189 -10.44 4.22 -0.67
CA CYS A 189 -10.14 5.50 -1.33
C CYS A 189 -9.71 5.34 -2.80
N TRP A 190 -10.56 4.71 -3.62
CA TRP A 190 -10.24 4.28 -4.98
C TRP A 190 -9.82 5.39 -5.96
N LEU A 191 -10.35 6.59 -5.81
CA LEU A 191 -10.05 7.71 -6.71
C LEU A 191 -8.78 8.45 -6.28
N ASN A 192 -8.61 8.67 -4.99
CA ASN A 192 -7.45 9.33 -4.42
C ASN A 192 -6.88 8.46 -3.30
N PRO A 193 -5.67 7.90 -3.43
CA PRO A 193 -5.11 7.04 -2.39
C PRO A 193 -4.87 7.82 -1.11
N CYS A 194 -5.01 7.17 0.03
CA CYS A 194 -4.65 7.71 1.31
C CYS A 194 -3.11 7.78 1.36
N VAL A 195 -2.58 8.99 1.33
CA VAL A 195 -1.16 9.30 1.45
C VAL A 195 -1.04 10.47 2.40
N TRP A 196 -0.47 10.24 3.57
CA TRP A 196 -0.30 11.31 4.56
C TRP A 196 1.03 12.03 4.37
N ALA A 197 2.11 11.29 4.17
CA ALA A 197 3.41 11.88 3.92
C ALA A 197 4.29 10.98 3.04
N LEU A 198 5.17 11.60 2.25
CA LEU A 198 6.34 10.97 1.66
C LEU A 198 7.58 11.46 2.40
N SER A 199 8.53 10.58 2.66
CA SER A 199 9.80 10.93 3.28
C SER A 199 10.77 11.53 2.25
N ASP A 200 11.52 12.56 2.68
CA ASP A 200 12.63 13.13 1.91
C ASP A 200 13.94 12.34 2.14
N ASP A 201 14.03 11.61 3.26
CA ASP A 201 15.27 10.99 3.75
C ASP A 201 15.21 9.45 3.68
N PHE A 202 14.01 8.84 3.68
CA PHE A 202 13.82 7.40 3.73
C PHE A 202 13.10 6.88 2.48
N SER A 203 13.19 5.57 2.24
CA SER A 203 12.52 4.92 1.13
C SER A 203 10.99 5.05 1.19
N ASN A 204 10.38 5.44 0.07
CA ASN A 204 8.93 5.50 -0.10
C ASN A 204 8.35 4.21 -0.73
N PHE A 205 9.17 3.19 -0.93
CA PHE A 205 8.81 1.99 -1.68
C PHE A 205 7.62 1.24 -1.07
N ARG A 206 7.57 1.14 0.26
CA ARG A 206 6.47 0.47 0.96
C ARG A 206 5.13 1.15 0.71
N LEU A 207 5.06 2.47 0.81
CA LEU A 207 3.86 3.25 0.52
C LEU A 207 3.44 3.08 -0.96
N TYR A 208 4.36 3.17 -1.90
CA TYR A 208 4.05 2.92 -3.31
C TYR A 208 3.54 1.50 -3.55
N ARG A 209 4.08 0.51 -2.86
CA ARG A 209 3.65 -0.89 -2.95
C ARG A 209 2.23 -1.07 -2.42
N SER A 210 1.86 -0.46 -1.30
CA SER A 210 0.50 -0.51 -0.76
C SER A 210 -0.51 0.20 -1.67
N VAL A 211 -0.15 1.38 -2.19
CA VAL A 211 -0.98 2.10 -3.16
C VAL A 211 -1.15 1.32 -4.45
N ALA A 212 -0.08 0.72 -4.98
CA ALA A 212 -0.15 -0.14 -6.17
C ALA A 212 -1.10 -1.32 -5.95
N TYR A 213 -0.99 -1.99 -4.80
CA TYR A 213 -1.85 -3.11 -4.44
C TYR A 213 -3.34 -2.70 -4.41
N MET A 214 -3.66 -1.62 -3.70
CA MET A 214 -5.01 -1.08 -3.63
C MET A 214 -5.54 -0.69 -5.02
N ARG A 215 -4.74 0.01 -5.83
CA ARG A 215 -5.12 0.42 -7.18
C ARG A 215 -5.39 -0.76 -8.10
N LEU A 216 -4.57 -1.82 -8.06
CA LEU A 216 -4.77 -3.04 -8.86
C LEU A 216 -6.00 -3.81 -8.41
N THR A 217 -6.27 -3.86 -7.10
CA THR A 217 -7.49 -4.45 -6.54
C THR A 217 -8.74 -3.75 -7.08
N TRP A 218 -8.76 -2.41 -7.05
CA TRP A 218 -9.86 -1.62 -7.63
C TRP A 218 -9.95 -1.72 -9.15
N LEU A 219 -8.82 -1.83 -9.85
CA LEU A 219 -8.82 -2.05 -11.29
C LEU A 219 -9.52 -3.36 -11.66
N ALA A 220 -9.22 -4.45 -10.93
CA ALA A 220 -9.90 -5.73 -11.08
C ALA A 220 -11.40 -5.63 -10.75
N ALA A 221 -11.76 -4.95 -9.64
CA ALA A 221 -13.15 -4.73 -9.23
C ALA A 221 -13.93 -3.98 -10.31
N LEU A 222 -13.46 -2.82 -10.74
CA LEU A 222 -14.16 -1.97 -11.71
C LEU A 222 -14.16 -2.57 -13.11
N ALA A 223 -13.10 -3.30 -13.50
CA ALA A 223 -13.10 -4.09 -14.73
C ALA A 223 -14.15 -5.20 -14.67
N GLY A 224 -14.32 -5.87 -13.52
CA GLY A 224 -15.37 -6.84 -13.26
C GLY A 224 -16.77 -6.24 -13.37
N VAL A 225 -17.00 -5.08 -12.70
CA VAL A 225 -18.27 -4.34 -12.76
C VAL A 225 -18.57 -3.88 -14.20
N TRP A 226 -17.57 -3.36 -14.90
CA TRP A 226 -17.72 -2.98 -16.31
C TRP A 226 -18.02 -4.18 -17.21
N THR A 227 -17.36 -5.32 -17.02
CA THR A 227 -17.65 -6.55 -17.77
C THR A 227 -19.05 -7.08 -17.45
N LEU A 228 -19.48 -7.02 -16.18
CA LEU A 228 -20.83 -7.37 -15.77
C LEU A 228 -21.87 -6.49 -16.47
N SER A 229 -21.58 -5.21 -16.64
CA SER A 229 -22.47 -4.27 -17.34
C SER A 229 -22.72 -4.63 -18.81
N TRP A 230 -21.89 -5.50 -19.44
CA TRP A 230 -22.16 -6.03 -20.78
C TRP A 230 -23.44 -6.83 -20.87
N LEU A 231 -23.89 -7.43 -19.74
CA LEU A 231 -25.17 -8.13 -19.68
C LEU A 231 -26.36 -7.16 -19.86
N CYS A 232 -26.18 -5.89 -19.48
CA CYS A 232 -27.20 -4.85 -19.56
C CYS A 232 -27.20 -4.10 -20.89
N ILE A 233 -26.28 -4.41 -21.82
CA ILE A 233 -26.25 -3.79 -23.15
C ILE A 233 -27.53 -4.16 -23.90
N ARG A 234 -28.37 -3.14 -24.15
CA ARG A 234 -29.67 -3.33 -24.81
C ARG A 234 -29.50 -3.81 -26.26
N GLN A 235 -30.27 -4.80 -26.62
CA GLN A 235 -30.36 -5.30 -27.99
C GLN A 235 -31.61 -4.70 -28.64
N TYR A 236 -31.49 -4.44 -29.93
CA TYR A 236 -32.59 -3.86 -30.70
C TYR A 236 -33.88 -4.66 -30.52
N GLY A 237 -35.02 -3.99 -30.28
CA GLY A 237 -36.30 -4.59 -30.10
C GLY A 237 -36.53 -5.36 -28.79
N LYS A 238 -35.60 -5.36 -27.84
CA LYS A 238 -35.71 -6.05 -26.56
C LYS A 238 -35.56 -5.10 -25.38
N GLY A 239 -36.40 -5.27 -24.37
CA GLY A 239 -36.26 -4.60 -23.09
C GLY A 239 -35.03 -5.06 -22.31
N LEU A 240 -34.76 -4.46 -21.15
CA LEU A 240 -33.60 -4.76 -20.29
C LEU A 240 -33.53 -6.26 -19.95
N LEU A 241 -34.61 -6.85 -19.45
CA LEU A 241 -34.68 -8.25 -19.02
C LEU A 241 -34.46 -9.23 -20.19
N GLY A 242 -35.02 -8.94 -21.36
CA GLY A 242 -34.84 -9.77 -22.55
C GLY A 242 -33.40 -9.71 -23.09
N SER A 243 -32.74 -8.57 -22.97
CA SER A 243 -31.33 -8.37 -23.35
C SER A 243 -30.40 -9.10 -22.38
N LEU A 244 -30.66 -9.02 -21.07
CA LEU A 244 -29.93 -9.68 -20.01
C LEU A 244 -30.03 -11.24 -20.17
N ALA A 245 -31.22 -11.77 -20.31
CA ALA A 245 -31.42 -13.21 -20.50
C ALA A 245 -30.68 -13.77 -21.71
N ARG A 246 -30.66 -13.01 -22.82
CA ARG A 246 -29.92 -13.41 -24.05
C ARG A 246 -28.41 -13.28 -23.91
N SER A 247 -27.93 -12.22 -23.22
CA SER A 247 -26.50 -12.02 -22.99
C SER A 247 -25.94 -13.04 -22.03
N ALA A 248 -26.70 -13.42 -20.99
CA ALA A 248 -26.32 -14.45 -20.01
C ALA A 248 -26.17 -15.86 -20.61
N ARG A 249 -26.87 -16.16 -21.72
CA ARG A 249 -26.69 -17.44 -22.43
C ARG A 249 -25.27 -17.68 -22.95
N ARG A 250 -24.48 -16.61 -23.15
CA ARG A 250 -23.05 -16.72 -23.45
C ARG A 250 -22.28 -16.75 -22.13
N VAL A 251 -22.16 -17.93 -21.53
CA VAL A 251 -21.58 -18.18 -20.18
C VAL A 251 -20.23 -17.53 -19.97
N CYS A 252 -19.41 -17.38 -20.99
CA CYS A 252 -18.07 -16.74 -20.88
C CYS A 252 -18.12 -15.29 -20.38
N ARG A 253 -19.20 -14.54 -20.62
CA ARG A 253 -19.31 -13.12 -20.21
C ARG A 253 -19.49 -12.97 -18.70
N PRO A 254 -20.53 -13.58 -18.08
CA PRO A 254 -20.67 -13.54 -16.63
C PRO A 254 -19.50 -14.22 -15.92
N LEU A 255 -18.91 -15.27 -16.52
CA LEU A 255 -17.76 -15.96 -15.92
C LEU A 255 -16.55 -15.05 -15.81
N ILE A 256 -16.19 -14.29 -16.84
CA ILE A 256 -15.07 -13.32 -16.79
C ILE A 256 -15.35 -12.25 -15.72
N ALA A 257 -16.57 -11.72 -15.68
CA ALA A 257 -16.94 -10.72 -14.67
C ALA A 257 -16.82 -11.28 -13.24
N LEU A 258 -17.36 -12.48 -13.01
CA LEU A 258 -17.27 -13.14 -11.70
C LEU A 258 -15.82 -13.47 -11.32
N LEU A 259 -14.99 -13.91 -12.28
CA LEU A 259 -13.58 -14.16 -12.03
C LEU A 259 -12.84 -12.87 -11.58
N LEU A 260 -13.05 -11.76 -12.28
CA LEU A 260 -12.43 -10.47 -11.93
C LEU A 260 -12.89 -9.99 -10.55
N LEU A 261 -14.20 -10.10 -10.25
CA LEU A 261 -14.74 -9.72 -8.94
C LEU A 261 -14.24 -10.65 -7.83
N ALA A 262 -14.15 -11.95 -8.10
CA ALA A 262 -13.60 -12.91 -7.14
C ALA A 262 -12.10 -12.66 -6.87
N CYS A 263 -11.32 -12.40 -7.91
CA CYS A 263 -9.91 -12.02 -7.76
C CYS A 263 -9.75 -10.74 -6.94
N SER A 264 -10.59 -9.73 -7.20
CA SER A 264 -10.58 -8.48 -6.42
C SER A 264 -10.98 -8.73 -4.96
N GLY A 265 -12.04 -9.51 -4.72
CA GLY A 265 -12.47 -9.86 -3.36
C GLY A 265 -11.42 -10.68 -2.60
N ALA A 266 -10.78 -11.64 -3.28
CA ALA A 266 -9.69 -12.41 -2.70
C ALA A 266 -8.48 -11.55 -2.38
N ALA A 267 -8.09 -10.62 -3.28
CA ALA A 267 -7.02 -9.67 -3.04
C ALA A 267 -7.35 -8.73 -1.85
N TYR A 268 -8.59 -8.24 -1.76
CA TYR A 268 -9.04 -7.42 -0.63
C TYR A 268 -8.95 -8.18 0.70
N ALA A 269 -9.38 -9.45 0.74
CA ALA A 269 -9.38 -10.26 1.95
C ALA A 269 -7.97 -10.74 2.37
N ALA A 270 -7.10 -11.00 1.38
CA ALA A 270 -5.74 -11.52 1.60
C ALA A 270 -4.65 -10.44 1.56
N GLN A 271 -5.03 -9.16 1.68
CA GLN A 271 -4.06 -8.07 1.63
C GLN A 271 -2.97 -8.25 2.71
N PRO A 272 -1.69 -8.10 2.36
CA PRO A 272 -0.57 -8.35 3.27
C PRO A 272 -0.21 -7.14 4.15
N PHE A 273 -0.88 -6.00 3.96
CA PHE A 273 -0.58 -4.77 4.67
C PHE A 273 -1.44 -4.63 5.91
N PHE A 274 -0.87 -4.07 6.94
CA PHE A 274 -1.53 -3.74 8.20
C PHE A 274 -1.61 -2.22 8.34
N ASP A 275 -2.77 -1.70 8.74
CA ASP A 275 -2.97 -0.27 8.95
C ASP A 275 -3.09 0.00 10.45
N ASN A 276 -2.08 0.62 11.03
CA ASN A 276 -2.04 1.04 12.43
C ASN A 276 -2.19 2.57 12.60
N SER A 277 -2.61 3.29 11.56
CA SER A 277 -2.76 4.75 11.59
C SER A 277 -3.80 5.25 12.59
N ASN A 278 -4.72 4.40 13.01
CA ASN A 278 -5.77 4.74 13.99
C ASN A 278 -5.91 3.62 15.03
N PRO A 279 -4.94 3.47 15.95
CA PRO A 279 -4.95 2.41 16.96
C PRO A 279 -6.08 2.62 17.97
N ASP A 280 -6.73 1.53 18.38
CA ASP A 280 -7.64 1.55 19.52
C ASP A 280 -6.84 1.52 20.84
N LEU A 281 -6.55 2.69 21.36
CA LEU A 281 -5.80 2.84 22.63
C LEU A 281 -6.63 2.49 23.87
N THR A 282 -7.93 2.22 23.74
CA THR A 282 -8.80 1.93 24.88
C THR A 282 -8.55 0.55 25.50
N ALA A 283 -7.93 -0.35 24.72
CA ALA A 283 -7.59 -1.71 25.13
C ALA A 283 -6.12 -1.90 25.54
N SER A 284 -5.38 -0.79 25.75
CA SER A 284 -3.95 -0.86 26.09
C SER A 284 -3.71 -1.55 27.43
N ARG A 285 -2.99 -2.67 27.39
CA ARG A 285 -2.55 -3.41 28.59
C ARG A 285 -1.19 -2.95 29.09
N LEU A 286 -0.45 -2.13 28.33
CA LEU A 286 0.87 -1.64 28.75
C LEU A 286 0.81 -0.88 30.08
N PHE A 287 -0.30 -0.20 30.37
CA PHE A 287 -0.50 0.51 31.65
C PHE A 287 -0.80 -0.40 32.83
N GLU A 288 -1.12 -1.68 32.59
CA GLU A 288 -1.41 -2.67 33.62
C GLU A 288 -0.22 -3.61 33.92
N LEU A 289 0.88 -3.47 33.14
CA LEU A 289 2.06 -4.32 33.32
C LEU A 289 2.80 -3.94 34.62
N GLU A 290 2.87 -4.90 35.54
CA GLU A 290 3.69 -4.79 36.75
C GLU A 290 5.14 -5.21 36.43
N TYR A 291 6.10 -4.43 36.89
CA TYR A 291 7.52 -4.82 36.79
C TYR A 291 7.82 -6.00 37.69
N ALA A 292 8.63 -6.92 37.20
CA ALA A 292 9.08 -8.08 37.95
C ALA A 292 10.06 -7.65 39.05
N GLU A 293 9.57 -7.59 40.34
CA GLU A 293 10.39 -7.18 41.45
C GLU A 293 11.56 -8.13 41.68
N GLY A 294 12.74 -7.57 41.86
CA GLY A 294 13.96 -8.34 42.12
C GLY A 294 14.49 -9.10 40.90
N VAL A 295 13.97 -8.79 39.69
CA VAL A 295 14.47 -9.34 38.42
C VAL A 295 15.05 -8.23 37.59
N THR A 296 16.25 -8.45 37.04
CA THR A 296 16.92 -7.52 36.11
C THR A 296 17.43 -8.25 34.90
N CYS A 297 17.54 -7.52 33.78
CA CYS A 297 18.16 -8.02 32.55
C CYS A 297 19.60 -7.46 32.44
N SER A 298 20.60 -8.34 32.42
CA SER A 298 22.00 -7.95 32.38
C SER A 298 22.58 -7.86 30.99
N ARG A 299 22.07 -8.66 30.04
CA ARG A 299 22.56 -8.68 28.64
C ARG A 299 21.50 -9.20 27.69
N ARG A 300 21.51 -8.65 26.46
CA ARG A 300 20.71 -9.14 25.35
C ARG A 300 21.61 -9.43 24.16
N THR A 301 21.25 -10.42 23.36
CA THR A 301 21.90 -10.68 22.05
C THR A 301 20.82 -10.98 21.02
N ALA A 302 20.99 -10.51 19.81
CA ALA A 302 20.08 -10.79 18.71
C ALA A 302 20.88 -11.22 17.48
N GLN A 303 20.41 -12.27 16.81
CA GLN A 303 20.85 -12.68 15.49
C GLN A 303 19.66 -12.54 14.56
N VAL A 304 19.77 -11.68 13.54
CA VAL A 304 18.66 -11.27 12.67
C VAL A 304 18.98 -11.59 11.23
N PHE A 305 18.05 -12.27 10.56
CA PHE A 305 18.18 -12.77 9.19
C PHE A 305 17.02 -12.25 8.34
N PRO A 306 17.10 -11.02 7.79
CA PRO A 306 16.07 -10.49 6.90
C PRO A 306 16.10 -11.20 5.54
N ASP A 307 14.95 -11.69 5.08
CA ASP A 307 14.75 -12.11 3.69
C ASP A 307 14.26 -10.92 2.86
N THR A 308 15.18 -10.32 2.13
CA THR A 308 14.89 -9.13 1.30
C THR A 308 13.98 -9.42 0.10
N ALA A 309 13.82 -10.69 -0.30
CA ALA A 309 12.93 -11.08 -1.38
C ALA A 309 11.49 -11.30 -0.88
N ALA A 310 11.33 -11.92 0.29
CA ALA A 310 10.02 -12.15 0.92
C ALA A 310 9.54 -10.93 1.74
N GLY A 311 10.46 -10.07 2.19
CA GLY A 311 10.17 -8.97 3.09
C GLY A 311 9.90 -9.43 4.52
N THR A 312 10.45 -10.58 4.92
CA THR A 312 10.27 -11.18 6.24
C THR A 312 11.56 -11.15 7.06
N VAL A 313 11.42 -11.33 8.37
CA VAL A 313 12.54 -11.51 9.30
C VAL A 313 12.44 -12.89 9.93
N GLU A 314 13.56 -13.54 10.08
CA GLU A 314 13.79 -14.63 11.03
C GLU A 314 14.85 -14.16 12.01
N GLY A 315 14.70 -14.46 13.30
CA GLY A 315 15.65 -14.02 14.31
C GLY A 315 15.72 -14.96 15.50
N ARG A 316 16.86 -14.86 16.19
CA ARG A 316 17.10 -15.50 17.45
C ARG A 316 17.57 -14.46 18.45
N ALA A 317 16.87 -14.33 19.59
CA ALA A 317 17.22 -13.40 20.66
C ALA A 317 17.51 -14.17 21.94
N ALA A 318 18.57 -13.79 22.66
CA ALA A 318 18.87 -14.33 23.96
C ALA A 318 18.95 -13.21 25.02
N TYR A 319 18.36 -13.47 26.16
CA TYR A 319 18.25 -12.56 27.31
C TYR A 319 18.85 -13.22 28.53
N GLN A 320 19.73 -12.52 29.24
CA GLN A 320 20.30 -12.98 30.50
C GLN A 320 19.64 -12.23 31.67
N PHE A 321 18.91 -12.95 32.49
CA PHE A 321 18.20 -12.41 33.65
C PHE A 321 18.90 -12.81 34.96
N GLN A 322 18.87 -11.86 35.89
CA GLN A 322 19.23 -12.09 37.32
C GLN A 322 17.97 -12.00 38.14
N ASN A 323 17.66 -13.04 38.93
CA ASN A 323 16.48 -13.11 39.80
C ASN A 323 16.92 -13.21 41.25
N THR A 324 16.70 -12.16 42.01
CA THR A 324 16.98 -12.08 43.46
C THR A 324 15.73 -12.34 44.31
N SER A 325 14.54 -12.44 43.69
CA SER A 325 13.28 -12.70 44.38
C SER A 325 13.16 -14.13 44.91
N GLY A 326 13.85 -15.08 44.28
CA GLY A 326 13.75 -16.51 44.59
C GLY A 326 12.39 -17.13 44.23
N GLN A 327 11.57 -16.44 43.43
CA GLN A 327 10.25 -16.90 42.97
C GLN A 327 10.24 -17.02 41.44
N GLY A 328 9.37 -17.90 40.92
CA GLY A 328 9.05 -17.92 39.47
C GLY A 328 8.32 -16.65 39.08
N TRP A 329 8.54 -16.17 37.88
CA TRP A 329 8.03 -14.91 37.39
C TRP A 329 7.63 -15.01 35.92
N THR A 330 6.91 -14.02 35.42
CA THR A 330 6.50 -13.95 34.04
C THR A 330 7.14 -12.75 33.37
N VAL A 331 7.86 -12.98 32.25
CA VAL A 331 8.36 -11.93 31.41
C VAL A 331 7.35 -11.62 30.30
N CYS A 332 7.16 -10.33 30.03
CA CYS A 332 6.31 -9.85 28.97
C CYS A 332 7.14 -9.19 27.87
N PHE A 333 6.89 -9.59 26.63
CA PHE A 333 7.53 -9.06 25.43
C PHE A 333 6.51 -8.38 24.54
N GLY A 334 6.89 -7.22 23.99
CA GLY A 334 6.28 -6.62 22.83
C GLY A 334 6.97 -7.10 21.57
N VAL A 335 6.23 -7.65 20.64
CA VAL A 335 6.75 -8.18 19.36
C VAL A 335 5.94 -7.56 18.25
N ASP A 336 6.56 -7.35 17.08
CA ASP A 336 5.81 -6.88 15.91
C ASP A 336 4.52 -7.70 15.71
N PRO A 337 3.36 -7.08 15.42
CA PRO A 337 2.09 -7.80 15.27
C PRO A 337 2.11 -8.87 14.17
N GLY A 338 3.04 -8.77 13.23
CA GLY A 338 3.25 -9.73 12.16
C GLY A 338 4.23 -10.85 12.45
N TYR A 339 4.84 -10.85 13.66
CA TYR A 339 5.80 -11.90 14.06
C TYR A 339 5.17 -12.86 15.06
N ASP A 340 5.65 -14.10 14.99
CA ASP A 340 5.36 -15.12 15.99
C ASP A 340 6.65 -15.54 16.72
N ILE A 341 6.55 -15.86 18.02
CA ILE A 341 7.61 -16.54 18.76
C ILE A 341 7.40 -18.04 18.53
N THR A 342 8.28 -18.63 17.73
CA THR A 342 8.16 -20.04 17.30
C THR A 342 8.78 -21.02 18.28
N SER A 343 9.76 -20.57 19.07
CA SER A 343 10.45 -21.39 20.08
C SER A 343 10.91 -20.52 21.24
N ALA A 344 10.79 -21.03 22.47
CA ALA A 344 11.35 -20.42 23.67
C ALA A 344 12.03 -21.48 24.55
N ARG A 345 13.24 -21.18 25.04
CA ARG A 345 14.02 -22.06 25.92
C ARG A 345 14.60 -21.28 27.08
N ALA A 346 14.32 -21.71 28.33
CA ALA A 346 14.96 -21.19 29.52
C ALA A 346 15.99 -22.20 30.05
N ASN A 347 17.23 -21.78 30.22
CA ASN A 347 18.34 -22.64 30.64
C ASN A 347 18.43 -23.94 29.82
N GLY A 348 18.13 -23.86 28.52
CA GLY A 348 18.10 -25.01 27.61
C GLY A 348 16.83 -25.86 27.65
N ALA A 349 15.93 -25.67 28.62
CA ALA A 349 14.63 -26.34 28.71
C ALA A 349 13.58 -25.61 27.85
N GLU A 350 12.80 -26.36 27.07
CA GLU A 350 11.74 -25.82 26.24
C GLU A 350 10.57 -25.31 27.11
N ILE A 351 10.09 -24.11 26.81
CA ILE A 351 8.94 -23.48 27.44
C ILE A 351 7.96 -23.00 26.37
N SER A 352 6.68 -22.92 26.72
CA SER A 352 5.62 -22.47 25.79
C SER A 352 5.40 -20.98 25.95
N PRO A 353 5.72 -20.16 24.95
CA PRO A 353 5.33 -18.76 24.93
C PRO A 353 3.81 -18.64 24.70
N VAL A 354 3.16 -17.67 25.34
CA VAL A 354 1.72 -17.44 25.22
C VAL A 354 1.48 -16.05 24.64
N ARG A 355 0.83 -15.99 23.48
CA ARG A 355 0.32 -14.74 22.93
C ARG A 355 -0.95 -14.38 23.70
N THR A 356 -1.01 -13.20 24.31
CA THR A 356 -2.06 -12.82 25.26
C THR A 356 -3.38 -12.42 24.59
N GLY A 357 -3.41 -12.26 23.28
CA GLY A 357 -4.57 -11.76 22.53
C GLY A 357 -4.78 -10.25 22.63
N TYR A 358 -3.93 -9.53 23.37
CA TYR A 358 -3.89 -8.07 23.34
C TYR A 358 -2.93 -7.63 22.25
N GLU A 359 -3.41 -6.74 21.39
CA GLU A 359 -2.58 -6.05 20.38
C GLU A 359 -2.59 -4.57 20.76
N GLU A 360 -1.45 -4.07 21.16
CA GLU A 360 -1.22 -2.64 21.16
C GLU A 360 -1.09 -2.18 19.71
N SER A 361 -1.20 -0.89 19.44
CA SER A 361 -1.19 -0.35 18.07
C SER A 361 -0.05 -0.88 17.20
N ASN A 362 1.09 -1.15 17.81
CA ASN A 362 2.34 -1.52 17.14
C ASN A 362 3.02 -2.77 17.72
N MET A 363 2.43 -3.44 18.71
CA MET A 363 3.01 -4.61 19.36
C MET A 363 1.96 -5.67 19.68
N ALA A 364 2.30 -6.93 19.43
CA ALA A 364 1.62 -8.09 19.98
C ALA A 364 2.30 -8.48 21.29
N LEU A 365 1.51 -8.70 22.37
CA LEU A 365 2.05 -9.03 23.67
C LEU A 365 2.19 -10.54 23.85
N TRP A 366 3.38 -10.96 24.30
CA TRP A 366 3.72 -12.35 24.58
C TRP A 366 4.18 -12.50 26.02
N GLU A 367 3.65 -13.50 26.74
CA GLU A 367 4.02 -13.82 28.11
C GLU A 367 4.75 -15.16 28.16
N ILE A 368 5.82 -15.21 28.94
CA ILE A 368 6.64 -16.41 29.14
C ILE A 368 6.91 -16.58 30.63
N ALA A 369 6.41 -17.69 31.18
CA ALA A 369 6.68 -18.05 32.55
C ALA A 369 8.09 -18.61 32.72
N LEU A 370 8.89 -18.04 33.62
CA LEU A 370 10.27 -18.37 33.86
C LEU A 370 10.45 -19.01 35.27
N PRO A 371 11.46 -19.91 35.44
CA PRO A 371 11.71 -20.59 36.72
C PRO A 371 12.24 -19.62 37.80
N ALA A 372 12.27 -20.10 39.05
CA ALA A 372 12.76 -19.37 40.19
C ALA A 372 14.31 -19.33 40.32
N ASP A 373 15.02 -19.77 39.28
CA ASP A 373 16.48 -19.81 39.26
C ASP A 373 17.08 -18.41 39.41
N SER A 374 18.19 -18.28 40.12
CA SER A 374 18.86 -17.00 40.35
C SER A 374 19.46 -16.37 39.10
N ALA A 375 19.77 -17.19 38.07
CA ALA A 375 20.20 -16.77 36.76
C ALA A 375 19.41 -17.57 35.71
N VAL A 376 18.79 -16.88 34.75
CA VAL A 376 18.02 -17.50 33.69
C VAL A 376 18.52 -16.96 32.35
N GLU A 377 18.93 -17.85 31.46
CA GLU A 377 19.13 -17.56 30.06
C GLU A 377 17.88 -17.96 29.28
N LEU A 378 17.20 -16.96 28.71
CA LEU A 378 16.04 -17.18 27.85
C LEU A 378 16.45 -16.98 26.39
N VAL A 379 16.23 -17.99 25.55
CA VAL A 379 16.46 -17.94 24.12
C VAL A 379 15.13 -18.04 23.38
N LEU A 380 14.86 -17.08 22.50
CA LEU A 380 13.67 -17.01 21.67
C LEU A 380 14.04 -17.16 20.18
N GLU A 381 13.26 -17.92 19.44
CA GLU A 381 13.25 -17.88 17.98
C GLU A 381 11.94 -17.20 17.53
N TYR A 382 12.05 -16.22 16.65
CA TYR A 382 10.92 -15.40 16.23
C TYR A 382 11.03 -15.04 14.76
N GLY A 383 9.93 -14.62 14.16
CA GLY A 383 9.95 -14.12 12.80
C GLY A 383 8.57 -13.93 12.20
N GLY A 384 8.55 -13.32 11.04
CA GLY A 384 7.34 -13.04 10.27
C GLY A 384 7.50 -11.86 9.31
N PHE A 385 6.37 -11.35 8.85
CA PHE A 385 6.30 -10.14 8.04
C PHE A 385 5.99 -8.95 8.94
N PRO A 386 6.84 -7.90 9.02
CA PRO A 386 6.59 -6.78 9.92
C PRO A 386 5.31 -6.02 9.54
N ARG A 387 4.49 -5.70 10.53
CA ARG A 387 3.20 -5.02 10.39
C ARG A 387 3.08 -3.73 11.20
N ASP A 388 4.10 -3.43 12.02
CA ASP A 388 4.12 -2.18 12.78
C ASP A 388 4.55 -1.00 11.90
N TRP A 389 3.60 -0.44 11.16
CA TRP A 389 3.83 0.74 10.33
C TRP A 389 2.52 1.40 9.90
N ASN A 390 2.57 2.70 9.68
CA ASN A 390 1.47 3.43 9.08
C ASN A 390 1.48 3.27 7.56
N ILE A 391 0.40 2.73 7.02
CA ILE A 391 0.29 2.45 5.58
C ILE A 391 0.16 3.73 4.73
N ALA A 392 -0.25 4.83 5.34
CA ALA A 392 -0.53 6.09 4.66
C ALA A 392 0.66 7.05 4.60
N GLU A 393 1.73 6.77 5.34
CA GLU A 393 2.92 7.61 5.36
C GLU A 393 4.20 6.78 5.43
N THR A 394 5.30 7.38 4.98
CA THR A 394 6.65 6.89 5.20
C THR A 394 7.34 7.85 6.15
N THR A 395 7.66 7.37 7.35
CA THR A 395 8.35 8.12 8.39
C THR A 395 9.59 7.37 8.85
N GLN A 396 10.44 8.07 9.62
CA GLN A 396 11.56 7.44 10.30
C GLN A 396 11.03 6.30 11.18
N GLY A 397 11.69 5.16 11.14
CA GLY A 397 11.36 4.01 11.95
C GLY A 397 10.28 3.09 11.40
N SER A 398 9.70 3.40 10.24
CA SER A 398 8.80 2.42 9.58
C SER A 398 9.61 1.21 9.12
N PRO A 399 9.31 -0.01 9.60
CA PRO A 399 10.05 -1.20 9.20
C PRO A 399 9.91 -1.45 7.70
N GLU A 400 11.03 -1.60 7.00
CA GLU A 400 11.09 -1.96 5.59
C GLU A 400 12.18 -3.01 5.37
N ILE A 401 11.89 -4.00 4.55
CA ILE A 401 12.83 -5.05 4.16
C ILE A 401 12.74 -5.22 2.66
N SER A 402 13.73 -4.73 1.94
CA SER A 402 13.82 -4.85 0.48
C SER A 402 15.27 -5.10 0.05
N GLY A 403 15.49 -5.41 -1.23
CA GLY A 403 16.83 -5.61 -1.78
C GLY A 403 17.68 -4.34 -1.89
N ALA A 404 17.07 -3.17 -1.73
CA ALA A 404 17.73 -1.89 -1.84
C ALA A 404 17.83 -1.14 -0.49
N TYR A 405 16.92 -1.45 0.44
CA TYR A 405 16.82 -0.73 1.72
C TYR A 405 16.25 -1.63 2.81
N LEU A 406 16.79 -1.51 4.01
CA LEU A 406 16.31 -2.17 5.22
C LEU A 406 16.25 -1.14 6.35
N CYS A 407 15.14 -1.15 7.07
CA CYS A 407 14.96 -0.45 8.33
C CYS A 407 14.26 -1.39 9.32
N LEU A 408 14.88 -1.63 10.47
CA LEU A 408 14.29 -2.38 11.58
C LEU A 408 14.48 -1.59 12.86
N GLU A 409 13.44 -1.53 13.69
CA GLU A 409 13.49 -0.85 14.97
C GLU A 409 12.79 -1.64 16.08
N ASN A 410 13.23 -1.44 17.31
CA ASN A 410 12.58 -1.95 18.52
C ASN A 410 12.05 -3.38 18.35
N GLN A 411 10.72 -3.56 18.44
CA GLN A 411 10.00 -4.82 18.33
C GLN A 411 10.07 -5.48 16.93
N ASN A 412 10.50 -4.74 15.89
CA ASN A 412 10.73 -5.31 14.55
C ASN A 412 12.13 -5.91 14.42
N LEU A 413 13.08 -5.44 15.26
CA LEU A 413 14.44 -5.94 15.28
C LEU A 413 14.54 -7.20 16.15
N MET A 414 13.99 -7.13 17.39
CA MET A 414 13.96 -8.24 18.34
C MET A 414 12.78 -8.09 19.31
N PRO A 415 12.29 -9.18 19.98
CA PRO A 415 11.28 -9.07 21.00
C PRO A 415 11.66 -8.05 22.08
N TYR A 416 10.82 -7.01 22.23
CA TYR A 416 11.06 -5.88 23.13
C TYR A 416 10.63 -6.20 24.54
N LEU A 417 11.54 -6.02 25.52
CA LEU A 417 11.30 -6.35 26.92
C LEU A 417 10.48 -5.26 27.60
N LEU A 418 9.31 -5.62 28.16
CA LEU A 418 8.34 -4.65 28.67
C LEU A 418 8.33 -4.51 30.22
N ASN A 419 8.52 -5.60 30.96
CA ASN A 419 8.28 -5.60 32.41
C ASN A 419 9.49 -5.98 33.27
N VAL A 420 10.69 -5.97 32.70
CA VAL A 420 11.93 -6.21 33.45
C VAL A 420 12.87 -5.03 33.22
N LEU A 421 13.45 -4.52 34.29
CA LEU A 421 14.40 -3.39 34.22
C LEU A 421 15.82 -3.86 33.85
N PRO A 422 16.65 -3.00 33.29
CA PRO A 422 18.07 -3.30 33.09
C PRO A 422 18.79 -3.36 34.44
N GLU A 423 19.90 -4.09 34.50
CA GLU A 423 20.78 -4.12 35.70
C GLU A 423 21.49 -2.77 35.91
N GLY A 424 21.70 -1.99 34.84
CA GLY A 424 22.37 -0.69 34.82
C GLY A 424 21.52 0.43 34.24
N GLN A 425 22.17 1.37 33.56
CA GLN A 425 21.48 2.52 32.95
C GLN A 425 20.84 2.17 31.58
N GLY A 426 21.09 0.98 31.02
CA GLY A 426 20.58 0.54 29.74
C GLY A 426 20.66 -0.97 29.61
N TYR A 427 20.25 -1.48 28.46
CA TYR A 427 20.30 -2.91 28.15
C TYR A 427 21.49 -3.19 27.22
N PRO A 428 22.66 -3.65 27.72
CA PRO A 428 23.76 -4.03 26.84
C PRO A 428 23.32 -5.07 25.84
N THR A 429 23.26 -4.68 24.58
CA THR A 429 22.71 -5.48 23.48
C THR A 429 23.77 -5.65 22.41
N THR A 430 24.04 -6.89 22.01
CA THR A 430 24.85 -7.19 20.83
C THR A 430 23.94 -7.68 19.72
N VAL A 431 23.98 -7.05 18.57
CA VAL A 431 23.17 -7.41 17.39
C VAL A 431 24.09 -7.90 16.28
N GLU A 432 23.75 -9.07 15.72
CA GLU A 432 24.33 -9.62 14.50
C GLU A 432 23.26 -9.60 13.42
N LEU A 433 23.49 -8.83 12.36
CA LEU A 433 22.56 -8.66 11.25
C LEU A 433 23.17 -9.21 9.96
N THR A 434 22.52 -10.18 9.35
CA THR A 434 22.98 -10.80 8.08
C THR A 434 22.17 -10.24 6.91
N VAL A 435 22.85 -9.48 6.04
CA VAL A 435 22.24 -8.76 4.89
C VAL A 435 22.99 -9.08 3.60
N PRO A 436 22.43 -8.77 2.41
CA PRO A 436 23.17 -8.80 1.16
C PRO A 436 24.50 -8.05 1.26
N GLY A 437 25.58 -8.63 0.74
CA GLY A 437 26.94 -8.06 0.84
C GLY A 437 27.12 -6.72 0.10
N SER A 438 26.13 -6.28 -0.68
CA SER A 438 26.07 -4.96 -1.31
C SER A 438 25.60 -3.87 -0.35
N MET A 439 24.99 -4.24 0.77
CA MET A 439 24.45 -3.30 1.76
C MET A 439 25.50 -2.94 2.80
N THR A 440 25.46 -1.70 3.25
CA THR A 440 26.19 -1.19 4.41
C THR A 440 25.23 -1.01 5.58
N VAL A 441 25.59 -1.57 6.74
CA VAL A 441 24.75 -1.50 7.96
C VAL A 441 25.13 -0.26 8.76
N ILE A 442 24.14 0.53 9.13
CA ILE A 442 24.28 1.76 9.91
C ILE A 442 23.33 1.71 11.10
N PRO A 443 23.82 1.39 12.33
CA PRO A 443 23.01 1.51 13.53
C PRO A 443 22.69 2.99 13.81
N PHE A 444 21.51 3.25 14.38
CA PHE A 444 21.16 4.59 14.82
C PHE A 444 21.87 4.91 16.14
N GLY A 445 22.52 6.07 16.19
CA GLY A 445 23.25 6.53 17.38
C GLY A 445 24.78 6.58 17.19
N THR A 446 25.53 6.27 18.24
CA THR A 446 27.00 6.36 18.26
C THR A 446 27.68 5.04 17.97
N SER A 447 26.95 3.96 17.79
CA SER A 447 27.51 2.63 17.55
C SER A 447 28.00 2.52 16.10
N GLU A 448 29.17 1.91 15.93
CA GLU A 448 29.68 1.54 14.62
C GLU A 448 29.44 0.04 14.37
N ALA A 449 29.00 -0.31 13.16
CA ALA A 449 28.85 -1.69 12.76
C ALA A 449 30.11 -2.18 12.06
N GLU A 450 30.55 -3.38 12.40
CA GLU A 450 31.70 -4.06 11.76
C GLU A 450 31.26 -5.35 11.06
N VAL A 451 31.89 -5.65 9.91
CA VAL A 451 31.68 -6.93 9.23
C VAL A 451 32.44 -8.01 9.98
N VAL A 452 31.73 -8.99 10.54
CA VAL A 452 32.34 -10.12 11.26
C VAL A 452 32.51 -11.34 10.38
N GLU A 453 31.64 -11.52 9.35
CA GLU A 453 31.72 -12.66 8.44
C GLU A 453 31.16 -12.30 7.07
N THR A 454 31.79 -12.80 6.01
CA THR A 454 31.28 -12.72 4.65
C THR A 454 31.00 -14.14 4.15
N HIS A 455 29.76 -14.38 3.73
CA HIS A 455 29.31 -15.70 3.33
C HIS A 455 29.45 -15.93 1.82
N GLY A 456 29.72 -17.19 1.42
CA GLY A 456 29.87 -17.56 0.01
C GLY A 456 28.60 -17.41 -0.85
N ASN A 457 27.43 -17.18 -0.22
CA ASN A 457 26.15 -16.93 -0.87
C ASN A 457 25.92 -15.45 -1.23
N GLY A 458 26.89 -14.58 -0.99
CA GLY A 458 26.80 -13.15 -1.30
C GLY A 458 26.17 -12.30 -0.18
N THR A 459 26.00 -12.86 1.03
CA THR A 459 25.58 -12.11 2.22
C THR A 459 26.78 -11.80 3.13
N ALA A 460 26.64 -10.82 4.01
CA ALA A 460 27.60 -10.47 5.05
C ALA A 460 26.89 -10.30 6.40
N THR A 461 27.52 -10.78 7.47
CA THR A 461 27.07 -10.59 8.84
C THR A 461 27.80 -9.39 9.45
N TRP A 462 27.04 -8.42 9.89
CA TRP A 462 27.50 -7.24 10.58
C TRP A 462 27.18 -7.36 12.06
N ARG A 463 28.07 -6.86 12.92
CA ARG A 463 27.88 -6.80 14.38
C ARG A 463 27.99 -5.37 14.86
N TYR A 464 27.13 -5.01 15.80
CA TYR A 464 27.20 -3.75 16.55
C TYR A 464 26.70 -3.93 17.99
N GLU A 465 27.04 -2.99 18.84
CA GLU A 465 26.58 -2.95 20.23
C GLU A 465 25.68 -1.74 20.45
N ASP A 466 24.63 -1.89 21.24
CA ASP A 466 23.65 -0.85 21.57
C ASP A 466 23.24 -1.01 23.04
N ASP A 467 23.22 0.10 23.77
CA ASP A 467 22.80 0.15 25.17
C ASP A 467 21.37 0.67 25.33
N SER A 468 20.70 1.04 24.25
CA SER A 468 19.33 1.57 24.30
C SER A 468 18.31 0.50 24.63
N ALA A 469 17.13 0.90 25.09
CA ALA A 469 16.03 -0.02 25.34
C ALA A 469 15.53 -0.70 24.06
N GLY A 470 15.63 -0.02 22.93
CA GLY A 470 15.34 -0.51 21.59
C GLY A 470 16.32 0.10 20.61
N GLY A 471 16.72 -0.67 19.60
CA GLY A 471 17.65 -0.23 18.56
C GLY A 471 16.93 0.11 17.25
N ILE A 472 17.53 1.00 16.48
CA ILE A 472 17.16 1.24 15.09
C ILE A 472 18.38 0.92 14.23
N VAL A 473 18.18 0.17 13.16
CA VAL A 473 19.24 -0.17 12.23
C VAL A 473 18.77 0.03 10.79
N TYR A 474 19.61 0.66 10.00
CA TYR A 474 19.44 0.85 8.57
C TYR A 474 20.46 0.02 7.80
N ALA A 475 20.09 -0.43 6.60
CA ALA A 475 21.04 -0.96 5.64
C ALA A 475 20.62 -0.60 4.20
N GLY A 476 21.59 -0.29 3.34
CA GLY A 476 21.35 0.08 1.95
C GLY A 476 22.64 0.21 1.14
#